data_ae07e3ce9ff9c260d39e1e95aa13bc18
#
_entry.id   ae07e3ce9ff9c260d39e1e95aa13bc18
#
_cell.length_a   1.000
_cell.length_b   1.000
_cell.length_c   1.000
_cell.angle_alpha   90.00
_cell.angle_beta   90.00
_cell.angle_gamma   90.00
#
_symmetry.space_group_name_H-M   'P 1'
#
loop_
_entity.id
_entity.type
_entity.pdbx_description
1 polymer ?
#
loop_
_entity_poly.entity_id
_entity_poly.type
_entity_poly.pdbx_seq_one_letter_code
_entity_poly.pdbx_strand_id
1 'polypeptide(L)'
;MHDNCDCELFNIQKPTKQIKAVCDIKKFSGYVFSEKYINNGKKGLFESLGFRIKDSQHLKDEYENQAKEKYLNGDYIIRGLNPEYGQDINIAIDLFSPTGKKVNFISGWKVHPLGLITCNTPLADD
;
A
#
# COMPACT_ATOMS: atom_id res chain seq x y z
N MET A 1 13.42 -34.49 3.47
CA MET A 1 13.20 -33.81 3.80
C MET A 1 13.32 -33.46 4.51
N HIS A 2 12.95 -33.57 4.42
CA HIS A 2 12.69 -33.07 5.00
C HIS A 2 12.93 -32.33 5.65
N ASP A 3 13.25 -32.41 5.89
CA ASP A 3 13.41 -31.17 6.35
C ASP A 3 12.25 -30.30 6.20
N ASN A 4 11.21 -30.75 5.73
CA ASN A 4 10.04 -30.02 5.41
C ASN A 4 9.29 -29.52 6.62
N CYS A 5 9.37 -30.20 7.74
CA CYS A 5 8.71 -29.75 8.96
C CYS A 5 9.24 -28.43 9.43
N ASP A 6 10.55 -28.25 9.37
CA ASP A 6 11.13 -26.97 9.77
C ASP A 6 10.74 -25.86 8.83
N CYS A 7 10.62 -26.15 7.55
CA CYS A 7 10.20 -25.16 6.58
C CYS A 7 8.78 -24.70 6.85
N GLU A 8 7.92 -25.60 7.24
CA GLU A 8 6.54 -25.22 7.53
C GLU A 8 6.43 -24.31 8.74
N LEU A 9 7.23 -24.58 9.78
CA LEU A 9 7.24 -23.73 10.95
C LEU A 9 7.70 -22.33 10.62
N PHE A 10 8.71 -22.22 9.79
CA PHE A 10 9.21 -20.90 9.40
C PHE A 10 8.25 -20.19 8.47
N ASN A 11 7.52 -20.92 7.64
CA ASN A 11 6.57 -20.31 6.72
C ASN A 11 5.41 -19.62 7.43
N ILE A 12 5.07 -20.05 8.62
CA ILE A 12 4.03 -19.38 9.40
C ILE A 12 4.41 -17.94 9.68
N GLN A 13 5.70 -17.64 9.78
CA GLN A 13 6.18 -16.31 10.12
C GLN A 13 6.55 -15.48 8.89
N LYS A 14 6.45 -16.04 7.70
CA LYS A 14 6.82 -15.35 6.49
C LYS A 14 5.58 -14.98 5.68
N PRO A 15 5.64 -13.88 4.91
CA PRO A 15 4.58 -13.60 3.96
C PRO A 15 4.41 -14.79 3.01
N THR A 16 3.18 -15.10 2.68
CA THR A 16 2.85 -16.21 1.80
C THR A 16 2.43 -15.69 0.44
N LYS A 17 2.39 -16.60 -0.55
CA LYS A 17 1.88 -16.24 -1.86
C LYS A 17 0.39 -15.90 -1.85
N GLN A 18 -0.29 -16.20 -0.74
CA GLN A 18 -1.72 -15.94 -0.59
C GLN A 18 -1.99 -14.59 0.06
N ILE A 19 -1.01 -13.74 0.11
CA ILE A 19 -1.18 -12.37 0.60
C ILE A 19 -2.21 -11.65 -0.28
N LYS A 20 -3.10 -10.95 0.39
CA LYS A 20 -4.08 -10.09 -0.29
C LYS A 20 -3.84 -8.65 0.14
N ALA A 21 -3.57 -7.79 -0.83
CA ALA A 21 -3.43 -6.37 -0.62
C ALA A 21 -4.69 -5.68 -1.11
N VAL A 22 -5.30 -4.86 -0.24
CA VAL A 22 -6.54 -4.16 -0.55
C VAL A 22 -6.37 -2.68 -0.31
N CYS A 23 -6.63 -1.88 -1.34
CA CYS A 23 -6.66 -0.43 -1.25
C CYS A 23 -8.06 0.00 -1.69
N ASP A 24 -8.86 0.51 -0.76
CA ASP A 24 -10.21 0.95 -1.10
C ASP A 24 -10.12 2.10 -2.10
N ILE A 25 -10.86 2.00 -3.19
CA ILE A 25 -10.85 3.04 -4.23
C ILE A 25 -11.19 4.41 -3.66
N LYS A 26 -11.95 4.45 -2.58
CA LYS A 26 -12.29 5.70 -1.90
C LYS A 26 -11.10 6.41 -1.29
N LYS A 27 -9.97 5.72 -1.13
CA LYS A 27 -8.73 6.39 -0.73
C LYS A 27 -8.31 7.41 -1.78
N PHE A 28 -8.69 7.21 -3.02
CA PHE A 28 -8.42 8.16 -4.11
C PHE A 28 -9.67 9.00 -4.42
N SER A 29 -10.75 8.37 -4.86
CA SER A 29 -11.93 9.09 -5.30
C SER A 29 -12.63 9.85 -4.18
N GLY A 30 -12.59 9.34 -2.95
CA GLY A 30 -13.27 9.95 -1.82
C GLY A 30 -12.37 10.70 -0.87
N TYR A 31 -11.04 10.64 -1.04
CA TYR A 31 -10.11 11.34 -0.16
C TYR A 31 -9.10 12.18 -0.95
N VAL A 32 -8.20 11.55 -1.72
CA VAL A 32 -7.15 12.30 -2.42
C VAL A 32 -7.76 13.36 -3.35
N PHE A 33 -8.75 12.97 -4.15
CA PHE A 33 -9.37 13.86 -5.12
C PHE A 33 -10.65 14.53 -4.60
N SER A 34 -10.97 14.32 -3.32
CA SER A 34 -12.16 14.93 -2.72
C SER A 34 -11.93 16.40 -2.47
N GLU A 35 -12.96 17.21 -2.72
CA GLU A 35 -12.93 18.62 -2.38
C GLU A 35 -13.50 18.88 -0.98
N LYS A 36 -14.05 17.84 -0.34
CA LYS A 36 -14.68 17.96 0.96
C LYS A 36 -13.67 17.95 2.11
N TYR A 37 -12.50 17.37 1.90
CA TYR A 37 -11.54 17.14 2.97
C TYR A 37 -10.28 17.93 2.73
N ILE A 38 -9.71 18.44 3.81
CA ILE A 38 -8.37 19.00 3.80
C ILE A 38 -7.41 17.83 3.90
N ASN A 39 -6.63 17.61 2.85
CA ASN A 39 -5.74 16.44 2.78
C ASN A 39 -4.28 16.82 2.65
N ASN A 40 -3.89 17.95 3.23
CA ASN A 40 -2.50 18.41 3.31
C ASN A 40 -1.82 18.55 1.95
N GLY A 41 -2.58 18.98 0.94
CA GLY A 41 -2.03 19.21 -0.39
C GLY A 41 -1.92 17.96 -1.25
N LYS A 42 -2.42 16.82 -0.78
CA LYS A 42 -2.34 15.57 -1.57
C LYS A 42 -3.05 15.68 -2.90
N LYS A 43 -4.22 16.32 -2.92
CA LYS A 43 -4.95 16.54 -4.17
C LYS A 43 -4.13 17.36 -5.15
N GLY A 44 -3.55 18.46 -4.68
CA GLY A 44 -2.72 19.31 -5.53
C GLY A 44 -1.51 18.58 -6.06
N LEU A 45 -0.88 17.77 -5.23
CA LEU A 45 0.28 16.99 -5.65
C LEU A 45 -0.08 15.99 -6.75
N PHE A 46 -1.13 15.19 -6.53
CA PHE A 46 -1.56 14.24 -7.55
C PHE A 46 -1.99 14.93 -8.84
N GLU A 47 -2.74 16.03 -8.72
CA GLU A 47 -3.21 16.76 -9.89
C GLU A 47 -2.07 17.44 -10.65
N SER A 48 -1.05 17.92 -9.94
CA SER A 48 0.11 18.53 -10.60
C SER A 48 0.89 17.54 -11.45
N LEU A 49 0.78 16.25 -11.13
CA LEU A 49 1.39 15.18 -11.90
C LEU A 49 0.47 14.69 -13.03
N GLY A 50 -0.72 15.25 -13.15
CA GLY A 50 -1.65 14.89 -14.20
C GLY A 50 -2.69 13.85 -13.81
N PHE A 51 -2.66 13.36 -12.57
CA PHE A 51 -3.68 12.42 -12.12
C PHE A 51 -4.99 13.13 -11.88
N ARG A 52 -6.09 12.44 -12.17
CA ARG A 52 -7.44 12.96 -11.95
C ARG A 52 -8.28 11.88 -11.29
N ILE A 53 -9.45 12.25 -10.81
CA ILE A 53 -10.35 11.30 -10.14
C ILE A 53 -10.65 10.07 -11.00
N LYS A 54 -10.66 10.24 -12.32
CA LYS A 54 -10.89 9.12 -13.25
C LYS A 54 -9.78 8.07 -13.18
N ASP A 55 -8.62 8.42 -12.64
CA ASP A 55 -7.49 7.51 -12.50
C ASP A 55 -7.54 6.69 -11.22
N SER A 56 -8.60 6.86 -10.42
CA SER A 56 -8.69 6.20 -9.11
C SER A 56 -8.59 4.68 -9.20
N GLN A 57 -9.21 4.06 -10.20
CA GLN A 57 -9.14 2.61 -10.35
C GLN A 57 -7.73 2.16 -10.72
N HIS A 58 -7.07 2.88 -11.61
CA HIS A 58 -5.70 2.59 -11.99
C HIS A 58 -4.76 2.72 -10.78
N LEU A 59 -4.92 3.78 -10.00
CA LEU A 59 -4.12 3.98 -8.79
C LEU A 59 -4.35 2.87 -7.77
N LYS A 60 -5.61 2.50 -7.56
CA LYS A 60 -5.94 1.38 -6.67
C LYS A 60 -5.23 0.11 -7.11
N ASP A 61 -5.30 -0.22 -8.39
CA ASP A 61 -4.70 -1.44 -8.92
C ASP A 61 -3.17 -1.43 -8.76
N GLU A 62 -2.54 -0.30 -9.07
CA GLU A 62 -1.09 -0.17 -8.93
C GLU A 62 -0.66 -0.29 -7.48
N TYR A 63 -1.37 0.36 -6.58
CA TYR A 63 -1.05 0.28 -5.15
C TYR A 63 -1.18 -1.16 -4.65
N GLU A 64 -2.26 -1.84 -5.00
CA GLU A 64 -2.48 -3.21 -4.55
C GLU A 64 -1.43 -4.17 -5.09
N ASN A 65 -1.13 -4.07 -6.39
CA ASN A 65 -0.18 -4.97 -7.02
C ASN A 65 1.23 -4.77 -6.46
N GLN A 66 1.65 -3.53 -6.32
CA GLN A 66 2.98 -3.24 -5.80
C GLN A 66 3.11 -3.55 -4.33
N ALA A 67 2.07 -3.25 -3.54
CA ALA A 67 2.10 -3.56 -2.12
C ALA A 67 2.22 -5.05 -1.88
N LYS A 68 1.48 -5.86 -2.62
CA LYS A 68 1.57 -7.31 -2.51
C LYS A 68 2.97 -7.80 -2.82
N GLU A 69 3.52 -7.37 -3.94
CA GLU A 69 4.85 -7.80 -4.37
C GLU A 69 5.92 -7.36 -3.37
N LYS A 70 5.89 -6.11 -2.98
CA LYS A 70 6.91 -5.58 -2.07
C LYS A 70 6.81 -6.18 -0.69
N TYR A 71 5.60 -6.42 -0.22
CA TYR A 71 5.43 -7.07 1.07
C TYR A 71 6.00 -8.49 1.05
N LEU A 72 5.73 -9.25 -0.02
CA LEU A 72 6.27 -10.60 -0.17
C LEU A 72 7.80 -10.62 -0.24
N ASN A 73 8.40 -9.57 -0.78
CA ASN A 73 9.85 -9.45 -0.91
C ASN A 73 10.52 -8.82 0.31
N GLY A 74 9.75 -8.46 1.33
CA GLY A 74 10.30 -7.80 2.51
C GLY A 74 10.68 -6.34 2.28
N ASP A 75 10.21 -5.75 1.22
CA ASP A 75 10.54 -4.37 0.83
C ASP A 75 9.54 -3.40 1.44
N TYR A 76 9.66 -3.20 2.74
CA TYR A 76 8.80 -2.27 3.48
C TYR A 76 9.49 -1.86 4.76
N ILE A 77 8.99 -0.79 5.37
CA ILE A 77 9.52 -0.27 6.63
C ILE A 77 8.44 -0.41 7.70
N ILE A 78 8.81 -0.99 8.84
CA ILE A 78 7.90 -1.13 9.96
C ILE A 78 7.80 0.21 10.66
N ARG A 79 6.56 0.71 10.84
CA ARG A 79 6.29 1.98 11.50
C ARG A 79 5.88 1.79 12.95
N GLY A 80 5.11 0.77 13.21
CA GLY A 80 4.66 0.52 14.57
C GLY A 80 4.06 -0.85 14.69
N LEU A 81 3.99 -1.32 15.93
CA LEU A 81 3.40 -2.60 16.25
C LEU A 81 2.28 -2.37 17.24
N ASN A 82 1.07 -2.70 16.84
CA ASN A 82 -0.09 -2.64 17.74
C ASN A 82 -0.63 -4.04 17.93
N PRO A 83 -0.50 -4.63 19.13
CA PRO A 83 -0.94 -6.00 19.36
C PRO A 83 -2.42 -6.23 19.09
N GLU A 84 -3.24 -5.18 19.22
CA GLU A 84 -4.68 -5.31 19.02
C GLU A 84 -5.08 -5.15 17.56
N TYR A 85 -4.39 -4.27 16.83
CA TYR A 85 -4.83 -3.85 15.51
C TYR A 85 -3.89 -4.26 14.38
N GLY A 86 -2.76 -4.88 14.71
CA GLY A 86 -1.81 -5.32 13.72
C GLY A 86 -0.61 -4.39 13.60
N GLN A 87 0.17 -4.61 12.57
CA GLN A 87 1.43 -3.90 12.36
C GLN A 87 1.25 -2.83 11.30
N ASP A 88 1.75 -1.63 11.56
CA ASP A 88 1.76 -0.56 10.58
C ASP A 88 3.09 -0.57 9.83
N ILE A 89 3.00 -0.56 8.51
CA ILE A 89 4.19 -0.56 7.65
C ILE A 89 4.04 0.52 6.57
N ASN A 90 5.17 0.95 6.04
CA ASN A 90 5.21 1.83 4.88
C ASN A 90 5.75 1.07 3.69
N ILE A 91 5.13 1.30 2.53
CA ILE A 91 5.54 0.71 1.27
C ILE A 91 5.68 1.82 0.25
N ALA A 92 6.83 1.86 -0.44
CA ALA A 92 7.05 2.81 -1.52
C ALA A 92 6.36 2.32 -2.79
N ILE A 93 5.58 3.18 -3.41
CA ILE A 93 4.85 2.89 -4.63
C ILE A 93 5.45 3.70 -5.76
N ASP A 94 5.85 3.03 -6.82
CA ASP A 94 6.39 3.67 -8.02
C ASP A 94 5.28 3.89 -9.02
N LEU A 95 5.15 5.12 -9.50
CA LEU A 95 4.10 5.45 -10.46
C LEU A 95 4.70 6.19 -11.65
N PHE A 96 4.14 5.94 -12.83
CA PHE A 96 4.32 6.81 -13.97
C PHE A 96 3.13 7.75 -14.04
N SER A 97 3.41 9.04 -13.95
CA SER A 97 2.33 10.02 -14.04
C SER A 97 1.84 10.16 -15.48
N PRO A 98 0.61 10.64 -15.67
CA PRO A 98 0.10 10.92 -17.02
C PRO A 98 0.97 11.92 -17.79
N THR A 99 1.76 12.74 -17.09
CA THR A 99 2.69 13.67 -17.74
C THR A 99 4.04 13.04 -18.06
N GLY A 100 4.20 11.75 -17.80
CA GLY A 100 5.41 11.02 -18.18
C GLY A 100 6.52 11.02 -17.14
N LYS A 101 6.26 11.51 -15.95
CA LYS A 101 7.24 11.52 -14.87
C LYS A 101 7.12 10.26 -14.01
N LYS A 102 8.28 9.72 -13.64
CA LYS A 102 8.33 8.65 -12.66
C LYS A 102 8.37 9.26 -11.26
N VAL A 103 7.44 8.85 -10.41
CA VAL A 103 7.36 9.35 -9.04
C VAL A 103 7.31 8.17 -8.08
N ASN A 104 7.72 8.42 -6.84
CA ASN A 104 7.72 7.41 -5.79
C ASN A 104 7.00 8.00 -4.59
N PHE A 105 5.93 7.34 -4.18
CA PHE A 105 5.14 7.77 -3.02
C PHE A 105 5.22 6.73 -1.93
N ILE A 106 5.30 7.22 -0.69
CA ILE A 106 5.28 6.34 0.48
C ILE A 106 3.82 6.19 0.90
N SER A 107 3.36 4.95 0.93
CA SER A 107 2.01 4.62 1.37
C SER A 107 2.04 3.90 2.71
N GLY A 108 0.99 4.09 3.51
CA GLY A 108 0.86 3.43 4.80
C GLY A 108 -0.11 2.28 4.72
N TRP A 109 0.25 1.16 5.31
CA TRP A 109 -0.54 -0.07 5.28
C TRP A 109 -0.62 -0.69 6.66
N LYS A 110 -1.68 -1.44 6.90
CA LYS A 110 -1.84 -2.23 8.10
C LYS A 110 -1.77 -3.71 7.74
N VAL A 111 -0.93 -4.43 8.47
CA VAL A 111 -0.82 -5.89 8.33
C VAL A 111 -1.78 -6.53 9.30
N HIS A 112 -2.72 -7.29 8.75
CA HIS A 112 -3.70 -8.05 9.52
C HIS A 112 -3.30 -9.51 9.57
N PRO A 113 -3.86 -10.28 10.49
CA PRO A 113 -3.66 -11.74 10.46
C PRO A 113 -4.14 -12.35 9.15
N LEU A 114 -3.65 -13.56 8.87
CA LEU A 114 -4.09 -14.37 7.73
C LEU A 114 -3.73 -13.80 6.36
N GLY A 115 -2.68 -12.98 6.32
CA GLY A 115 -2.14 -12.55 5.03
C GLY A 115 -2.87 -11.41 4.37
N LEU A 116 -3.61 -10.61 5.12
CA LEU A 116 -4.29 -9.44 4.58
C LEU A 116 -3.51 -8.17 4.91
N ILE A 117 -3.27 -7.32 3.92
CA ILE A 117 -2.77 -5.97 4.17
C ILE A 117 -3.74 -4.97 3.57
N THR A 118 -4.02 -3.89 4.31
CA THR A 118 -4.96 -2.87 3.86
C THR A 118 -4.30 -1.50 3.87
N CYS A 119 -4.60 -0.70 2.85
CA CYS A 119 -4.06 0.65 2.74
C CYS A 119 -4.72 1.57 3.76
N ASN A 120 -3.89 2.20 4.61
CA ASN A 120 -4.36 3.24 5.54
C ASN A 120 -4.34 4.60 4.88
N THR A 121 -3.25 4.90 4.18
CA THR A 121 -3.11 6.16 3.48
C THR A 121 -2.30 5.96 2.20
N PRO A 122 -2.77 6.49 1.07
CA PRO A 122 -2.03 6.37 -0.19
C PRO A 122 -0.80 7.26 -0.24
N LEU A 123 -0.72 8.27 0.61
CA LEU A 123 0.44 9.15 0.70
C LEU A 123 0.66 9.46 2.17
N ALA A 124 1.67 8.82 2.76
CA ALA A 124 1.98 8.97 4.18
C ALA A 124 2.75 10.27 4.40
N ASP A 125 2.40 10.96 5.45
CA ASP A 125 3.17 12.11 5.90
C ASP A 125 4.32 11.61 6.77
N ASP A 126 5.47 12.16 6.58
CA ASP A 126 6.63 11.82 7.40
C ASP A 126 6.70 12.62 8.67
#